data_28f8ab9bce89fb295502a45c9f75b129
#
_entry.id   28f8ab9bce89fb295502a45c9f75b129
#
_cell.length_a   1.000
_cell.length_b   1.000
_cell.length_c   1.000
_cell.angle_alpha   90.00
_cell.angle_beta   90.00
_cell.angle_gamma   90.00
#
_symmetry.space_group_name_H-M   'P 1'
#
loop_
_entity.id
_entity.type
_entity.pdbx_description
1 polymer ?
#
loop_
_entity_poly.entity_id
_entity_poly.type
_entity_poly.pdbx_seq_one_letter_code
_entity_poly.pdbx_strand_id
1 'polypeptide(L)'
;MYFPINFIFLFTLSPFWVPSKALEIDSTDPIPSPWPHQFHATTIMNYTGGLRKVDLWYDWPNKRYLHINQYQLGKKLYGVEWQNGTSFYFTLDSTEECTIRHFPVGILRPNWLEGANYMGQRYKDGFLCNVWDKIDFIHYYEDVATQIPVYWHFYDGMPI
;
A
#
# COMPACT_ATOMS: atom_id res chain seq x y z
N MET A 1 -54.95 -11.36 73.44
CA MET A 1 -53.75 -12.01 72.88
C MET A 1 -53.85 -11.85 71.37
N TYR A 2 -53.24 -10.76 70.80
CA TYR A 2 -53.32 -10.46 69.38
C TYR A 2 -52.02 -10.85 68.77
N PHE A 3 -52.07 -11.68 67.74
CA PHE A 3 -50.94 -11.99 66.88
C PHE A 3 -50.93 -11.07 65.63
N PRO A 4 -49.85 -10.38 65.30
CA PRO A 4 -49.82 -9.59 64.05
C PRO A 4 -49.46 -10.53 62.89
N ILE A 5 -50.25 -10.48 61.82
CA ILE A 5 -50.02 -11.13 60.57
C ILE A 5 -49.03 -10.28 59.75
N ASN A 6 -47.79 -10.78 59.54
CA ASN A 6 -46.81 -10.14 58.66
C ASN A 6 -47.09 -10.56 57.21
N PHE A 7 -47.47 -9.63 56.36
CA PHE A 7 -47.51 -9.80 54.93
C PHE A 7 -46.12 -9.59 54.35
N ILE A 8 -45.49 -10.68 53.83
CA ILE A 8 -44.26 -10.57 53.03
C ILE A 8 -44.64 -10.38 51.58
N PHE A 9 -44.38 -9.17 51.05
CA PHE A 9 -44.46 -8.92 49.59
C PHE A 9 -43.19 -9.42 48.93
N LEU A 10 -43.28 -10.53 48.21
CA LEU A 10 -42.24 -11.02 47.30
C LEU A 10 -42.31 -10.23 45.98
N PHE A 11 -41.40 -9.24 45.83
CA PHE A 11 -41.16 -8.63 44.53
C PHE A 11 -40.36 -9.60 43.64
N THR A 12 -40.99 -10.21 42.68
CA THR A 12 -40.29 -10.92 41.60
C THR A 12 -39.74 -9.91 40.59
N LEU A 13 -38.45 -9.61 40.68
CA LEU A 13 -37.72 -8.90 39.65
C LEU A 13 -37.57 -9.81 38.46
N SER A 14 -38.41 -9.63 37.45
CA SER A 14 -38.20 -10.25 36.13
C SER A 14 -37.00 -9.55 35.49
N PRO A 15 -35.94 -10.27 35.12
CA PRO A 15 -34.86 -9.67 34.31
C PRO A 15 -35.42 -9.37 32.91
N PHE A 16 -35.61 -8.08 32.61
CA PHE A 16 -35.81 -7.68 31.24
C PHE A 16 -34.51 -7.93 30.47
N TRP A 17 -34.47 -9.06 29.79
CA TRP A 17 -33.42 -9.37 28.84
C TRP A 17 -33.65 -8.51 27.61
N VAL A 18 -32.97 -7.35 27.53
CA VAL A 18 -32.90 -6.56 26.29
C VAL A 18 -31.84 -7.22 25.41
N PRO A 19 -32.19 -7.79 24.27
CA PRO A 19 -31.17 -8.29 23.37
C PRO A 19 -30.36 -7.07 22.90
N SER A 20 -29.09 -7.02 23.32
CA SER A 20 -28.13 -6.14 22.69
C SER A 20 -28.01 -6.57 21.24
N LYS A 21 -28.69 -5.88 20.32
CA LYS A 21 -28.30 -5.94 18.93
C LYS A 21 -26.88 -5.39 18.87
N ALA A 22 -25.90 -6.30 18.78
CA ALA A 22 -24.58 -5.91 18.31
C ALA A 22 -24.83 -5.21 16.98
N LEU A 23 -24.47 -3.93 16.86
CA LEU A 23 -24.28 -3.32 15.56
C LEU A 23 -23.22 -4.18 14.88
N GLU A 24 -23.64 -5.03 13.96
CA GLU A 24 -22.76 -5.53 12.94
C GLU A 24 -22.31 -4.30 12.16
N ILE A 25 -21.14 -3.79 12.52
CA ILE A 25 -20.40 -2.89 11.65
C ILE A 25 -19.99 -3.80 10.50
N ASP A 26 -20.73 -3.73 9.41
CA ASP A 26 -20.33 -4.28 8.12
C ASP A 26 -19.12 -3.45 7.64
N SER A 27 -17.98 -3.68 8.28
CA SER A 27 -16.71 -3.14 7.85
C SER A 27 -16.19 -4.06 6.75
N THR A 28 -16.72 -3.91 5.56
CA THR A 28 -16.04 -4.44 4.40
C THR A 28 -14.74 -3.64 4.27
N ASP A 29 -13.61 -4.33 4.44
CA ASP A 29 -12.30 -3.74 4.23
C ASP A 29 -12.25 -3.08 2.85
N PRO A 30 -11.61 -1.92 2.71
CA PRO A 30 -11.49 -1.27 1.41
C PRO A 30 -10.74 -2.17 0.44
N ILE A 31 -11.10 -2.07 -0.84
CA ILE A 31 -10.38 -2.75 -1.92
C ILE A 31 -9.28 -1.81 -2.40
N PRO A 32 -8.01 -2.29 -2.56
CA PRO A 32 -6.93 -1.44 -3.04
C PRO A 32 -7.22 -0.94 -4.47
N SER A 33 -6.98 0.35 -4.70
CA SER A 33 -7.22 0.97 -5.98
C SER A 33 -6.22 0.49 -7.03
N PRO A 34 -6.67 0.07 -8.22
CA PRO A 34 -5.74 -0.22 -9.30
C PRO A 34 -4.99 1.04 -9.73
N TRP A 35 -3.72 0.90 -10.07
CA TRP A 35 -2.98 2.01 -10.68
C TRP A 35 -3.61 2.43 -12.02
N PRO A 36 -3.58 3.72 -12.36
CA PRO A 36 -3.90 4.15 -13.71
C PRO A 36 -3.07 3.39 -14.75
N HIS A 37 -3.66 3.11 -15.91
CA HIS A 37 -2.95 2.40 -16.96
C HIS A 37 -1.76 3.17 -17.52
N GLN A 38 -1.78 4.49 -17.42
CA GLN A 38 -0.68 5.39 -17.77
C GLN A 38 -0.59 6.50 -16.75
N PHE A 39 0.62 6.76 -16.24
CA PHE A 39 0.88 7.88 -15.35
C PHE A 39 2.36 8.25 -15.32
N HIS A 40 2.64 9.44 -14.83
CA HIS A 40 3.97 9.89 -14.43
C HIS A 40 3.95 10.22 -12.94
N ALA A 41 4.96 9.74 -12.22
CA ALA A 41 5.14 10.02 -10.80
C ALA A 41 6.60 10.35 -10.50
N THR A 42 6.81 11.26 -9.54
CA THR A 42 8.14 11.51 -8.96
C THR A 42 8.14 11.01 -7.53
N THR A 43 9.12 10.18 -7.22
CA THR A 43 9.32 9.61 -5.88
C THR A 43 10.64 10.06 -5.30
N ILE A 44 10.64 10.40 -4.02
CA ILE A 44 11.86 10.65 -3.25
C ILE A 44 12.04 9.48 -2.28
N MET A 45 13.15 8.79 -2.38
CA MET A 45 13.45 7.63 -1.55
C MET A 45 14.67 7.95 -0.67
N ASN A 46 14.55 7.65 0.63
CA ASN A 46 15.69 7.66 1.53
C ASN A 46 16.29 6.25 1.56
N TYR A 47 17.45 6.09 0.97
CA TYR A 47 18.09 4.80 0.80
C TYR A 47 19.52 4.83 1.30
N THR A 48 19.86 3.99 2.29
CA THR A 48 21.21 3.84 2.86
C THR A 48 21.96 5.14 3.13
N GLY A 49 21.24 6.15 3.68
CA GLY A 49 21.84 7.44 4.08
C GLY A 49 21.96 8.47 2.95
N GLY A 50 21.32 8.24 1.80
CA GLY A 50 21.26 9.22 0.72
C GLY A 50 19.86 9.30 0.10
N LEU A 51 19.53 10.46 -0.48
CA LEU A 51 18.27 10.64 -1.18
C LEU A 51 18.41 10.18 -2.64
N ARG A 52 17.43 9.41 -3.10
CA ARG A 52 17.28 9.05 -4.50
C ARG A 52 15.99 9.65 -5.02
N LYS A 53 16.07 10.40 -6.10
CA LYS A 53 14.90 10.80 -6.88
C LYS A 53 14.66 9.77 -7.98
N VAL A 54 13.40 9.34 -8.12
CA VAL A 54 12.97 8.46 -9.20
C VAL A 54 11.83 9.13 -9.94
N ASP A 55 12.00 9.40 -11.21
CA ASP A 55 10.92 9.80 -12.11
C ASP A 55 10.46 8.57 -12.87
N LEU A 56 9.18 8.19 -12.72
CA LEU A 56 8.59 6.98 -13.27
C LEU A 56 7.52 7.35 -14.30
N TRP A 57 7.64 6.84 -15.52
CA TRP A 57 6.59 6.84 -16.55
C TRP A 57 6.08 5.43 -16.75
N TYR A 58 4.88 5.17 -16.32
CA TYR A 58 4.22 3.89 -16.42
C TYR A 58 3.30 3.86 -17.63
N ASP A 59 3.42 2.83 -18.48
CA ASP A 59 2.69 2.69 -19.75
C ASP A 59 2.24 1.22 -19.93
N TRP A 60 1.23 0.84 -19.18
CA TRP A 60 0.70 -0.53 -19.20
C TRP A 60 0.15 -0.97 -20.56
N PRO A 61 -0.58 -0.15 -21.35
CA PRO A 61 -1.03 -0.53 -22.69
C PRO A 61 0.11 -0.98 -23.59
N ASN A 62 1.27 -0.33 -23.51
CA ASN A 62 2.46 -0.70 -24.27
C ASN A 62 3.40 -1.64 -23.52
N LYS A 63 2.97 -2.19 -22.36
CA LYS A 63 3.69 -3.21 -21.60
C LYS A 63 5.11 -2.82 -21.19
N ARG A 64 5.30 -1.57 -20.79
CA ARG A 64 6.60 -1.01 -20.42
C ARG A 64 6.47 0.07 -19.36
N TYR A 65 7.57 0.37 -18.71
CA TYR A 65 7.77 1.64 -18.02
C TYR A 65 9.20 2.15 -18.21
N LEU A 66 9.36 3.46 -18.03
CA LEU A 66 10.66 4.12 -17.95
C LEU A 66 10.81 4.68 -16.53
N HIS A 67 11.96 4.46 -15.91
CA HIS A 67 12.34 5.16 -14.69
C HIS A 67 13.68 5.86 -14.87
N ILE A 68 13.81 7.06 -14.31
CA ILE A 68 15.06 7.80 -14.25
C ILE A 68 15.45 7.92 -12.79
N ASN A 69 16.51 7.22 -12.41
CA ASN A 69 17.06 7.22 -11.07
C ASN A 69 18.18 8.25 -10.97
N GLN A 70 18.14 9.11 -9.95
CA GLN A 70 19.20 10.03 -9.63
C GLN A 70 19.51 9.94 -8.13
N TYR A 71 20.70 9.46 -7.80
CA TYR A 71 21.19 9.41 -6.43
C TYR A 71 21.87 10.72 -6.08
N GLN A 72 21.36 11.40 -5.04
CA GLN A 72 21.78 12.76 -4.69
C GLN A 72 21.64 13.68 -5.93
N LEU A 73 22.67 14.41 -6.29
CA LEU A 73 22.78 15.20 -7.52
C LEU A 73 23.71 14.56 -8.55
N GLY A 74 23.95 13.24 -8.40
CA GLY A 74 24.82 12.49 -9.26
C GLY A 74 24.25 12.17 -10.64
N LYS A 75 24.87 11.21 -11.30
CA LYS A 75 24.48 10.73 -12.64
C LYS A 75 23.04 10.23 -12.64
N LYS A 76 22.38 10.40 -13.77
CA LYS A 76 21.05 9.81 -14.04
C LYS A 76 21.22 8.45 -14.67
N LEU A 77 20.59 7.43 -14.07
CA LEU A 77 20.48 6.10 -14.62
C LEU A 77 19.05 5.94 -15.17
N TYR A 78 18.95 5.68 -16.45
CA TYR A 78 17.70 5.39 -17.14
C TYR A 78 17.47 3.89 -17.13
N GLY A 79 16.26 3.48 -16.80
CA GLY A 79 15.83 2.09 -16.87
C GLY A 79 14.55 1.97 -17.68
N VAL A 80 14.59 1.21 -18.78
CA VAL A 80 13.38 0.87 -19.55
C VAL A 80 13.11 -0.60 -19.33
N GLU A 81 11.96 -0.91 -18.75
CA GLU A 81 11.58 -2.27 -18.41
C GLU A 81 10.30 -2.68 -19.13
N TRP A 82 10.28 -3.93 -19.58
CA TRP A 82 9.20 -4.50 -20.36
C TRP A 82 8.49 -5.63 -19.61
N GLN A 83 7.23 -5.86 -19.96
CA GLN A 83 6.43 -6.95 -19.38
C GLN A 83 7.02 -8.34 -19.55
N ASN A 84 7.86 -8.55 -20.57
CA ASN A 84 8.55 -9.83 -20.80
C ASN A 84 9.80 -10.04 -19.93
N GLY A 85 10.05 -9.13 -18.97
CA GLY A 85 11.21 -9.18 -18.06
C GLY A 85 12.50 -8.61 -18.66
N THR A 86 12.51 -8.19 -19.90
CA THR A 86 13.69 -7.54 -20.50
C THR A 86 13.78 -6.10 -20.00
N SER A 87 14.97 -5.71 -19.56
CA SER A 87 15.24 -4.38 -19.02
C SER A 87 16.55 -3.83 -19.55
N PHE A 88 16.54 -2.54 -19.92
CA PHE A 88 17.69 -1.80 -20.39
C PHE A 88 18.04 -0.72 -19.39
N TYR A 89 19.27 -0.74 -18.88
CA TYR A 89 19.80 0.28 -17.98
C TYR A 89 20.92 1.03 -18.68
N PHE A 90 20.80 2.34 -18.79
CA PHE A 90 21.77 3.14 -19.52
C PHE A 90 21.94 4.54 -18.96
N THR A 91 23.05 5.18 -19.31
CA THR A 91 23.35 6.58 -19.02
C THR A 91 23.38 7.38 -20.32
N LEU A 92 23.14 8.68 -20.23
CA LEU A 92 23.22 9.62 -21.35
C LEU A 92 24.38 10.62 -21.16
N ASP A 93 25.30 10.29 -20.28
CA ASP A 93 26.54 11.06 -20.08
C ASP A 93 27.66 10.54 -20.98
N SER A 94 28.86 11.12 -20.84
CA SER A 94 30.03 10.76 -21.65
C SER A 94 30.50 9.31 -21.49
N THR A 95 29.97 8.54 -20.52
CA THR A 95 30.34 7.13 -20.34
C THR A 95 29.55 6.19 -21.23
N GLU A 96 28.37 6.62 -21.70
CA GLU A 96 27.50 5.87 -22.64
C GLU A 96 27.30 4.39 -22.25
N GLU A 97 27.17 4.15 -20.92
CA GLU A 97 27.00 2.79 -20.42
C GLU A 97 25.61 2.26 -20.78
N CYS A 98 25.55 1.01 -21.24
CA CYS A 98 24.29 0.31 -21.46
C CYS A 98 24.40 -1.15 -21.01
N THR A 99 23.45 -1.59 -20.18
CA THR A 99 23.37 -2.96 -19.69
C THR A 99 21.98 -3.51 -19.94
N ILE A 100 21.91 -4.73 -20.46
CA ILE A 100 20.66 -5.47 -20.64
C ILE A 100 20.56 -6.50 -19.52
N ARG A 101 19.37 -6.57 -18.90
CA ARG A 101 19.04 -7.57 -17.86
C ARG A 101 17.76 -8.29 -18.22
N HIS A 102 17.64 -9.53 -17.76
CA HIS A 102 16.43 -10.31 -17.89
C HIS A 102 15.98 -10.76 -16.51
N PHE A 103 14.77 -10.36 -16.12
CA PHE A 103 14.15 -10.75 -14.87
C PHE A 103 13.08 -11.82 -15.14
N PRO A 104 12.84 -12.74 -14.18
CA PRO A 104 11.81 -13.76 -14.32
C PRO A 104 10.39 -13.20 -14.29
N VAL A 105 10.24 -11.94 -13.88
CA VAL A 105 8.98 -11.20 -13.80
C VAL A 105 9.06 -9.93 -14.63
N GLY A 106 7.94 -9.51 -15.22
CA GLY A 106 7.82 -8.24 -15.91
C GLY A 106 7.37 -7.11 -14.97
N ILE A 107 6.96 -5.98 -15.56
CA ILE A 107 6.46 -4.83 -14.83
C ILE A 107 5.19 -5.15 -14.05
N LEU A 108 4.96 -4.43 -12.94
CA LEU A 108 3.76 -4.57 -12.13
C LEU A 108 2.51 -4.28 -12.96
N ARG A 109 1.49 -5.12 -12.85
CA ARG A 109 0.18 -4.89 -13.46
C ARG A 109 -0.59 -3.82 -12.67
N PRO A 110 -1.59 -3.13 -13.26
CA PRO A 110 -2.35 -2.09 -12.54
C PRO A 110 -2.94 -2.57 -11.22
N ASN A 111 -3.49 -3.77 -11.17
CA ASN A 111 -4.10 -4.38 -9.98
C ASN A 111 -3.11 -5.23 -9.17
N TRP A 112 -1.84 -4.85 -9.09
CA TRP A 112 -0.79 -5.64 -8.43
C TRP A 112 -1.01 -5.85 -6.94
N LEU A 113 -1.78 -4.97 -6.28
CA LEU A 113 -2.19 -5.12 -4.87
C LEU A 113 -3.34 -6.11 -4.65
N GLU A 114 -3.93 -6.67 -5.72
CA GLU A 114 -4.96 -7.69 -5.59
C GLU A 114 -4.50 -8.85 -4.69
N GLY A 115 -5.32 -9.18 -3.67
CA GLY A 115 -5.00 -10.18 -2.66
C GLY A 115 -4.02 -9.72 -1.58
N ALA A 116 -3.72 -8.41 -1.48
CA ALA A 116 -2.99 -7.85 -0.34
C ALA A 116 -3.91 -7.80 0.90
N ASN A 117 -3.32 -7.97 2.09
CA ASN A 117 -4.02 -7.88 3.35
C ASN A 117 -4.20 -6.42 3.75
N TYR A 118 -5.41 -6.03 4.12
CA TYR A 118 -5.66 -4.71 4.67
C TYR A 118 -5.18 -4.63 6.13
N MET A 119 -4.36 -3.63 6.44
CA MET A 119 -3.73 -3.43 7.75
C MET A 119 -4.35 -2.26 8.54
N GLY A 120 -5.51 -1.77 8.09
CA GLY A 120 -6.18 -0.61 8.68
C GLY A 120 -5.65 0.73 8.17
N GLN A 121 -6.07 1.82 8.84
CA GLN A 121 -5.65 3.17 8.48
C GLN A 121 -4.53 3.66 9.40
N ARG A 122 -3.58 4.40 8.84
CA ARG A 122 -2.48 5.04 9.58
C ARG A 122 -2.12 6.38 8.97
N TYR A 123 -1.69 7.31 9.83
CA TYR A 123 -1.09 8.56 9.35
C TYR A 123 0.35 8.33 8.89
N LYS A 124 0.67 8.82 7.70
CA LYS A 124 2.01 8.80 7.11
C LYS A 124 2.27 10.14 6.40
N ASP A 125 3.32 10.83 6.82
CA ASP A 125 3.76 12.12 6.24
C ASP A 125 2.63 13.16 6.11
N GLY A 126 1.70 13.18 7.10
CA GLY A 126 0.56 14.10 7.16
C GLY A 126 -0.70 13.62 6.44
N PHE A 127 -0.67 12.49 5.76
CA PHE A 127 -1.80 11.88 5.08
C PHE A 127 -2.43 10.76 5.91
N LEU A 128 -3.75 10.66 5.92
CA LEU A 128 -4.44 9.47 6.42
C LEU A 128 -4.44 8.43 5.30
N CYS A 129 -3.75 7.31 5.52
CA CYS A 129 -3.57 6.29 4.50
C CYS A 129 -4.27 4.98 4.87
N ASN A 130 -4.86 4.33 3.88
CA ASN A 130 -5.09 2.91 3.91
C ASN A 130 -3.75 2.19 3.76
N VAL A 131 -3.56 1.11 4.51
CA VAL A 131 -2.30 0.35 4.50
C VAL A 131 -2.58 -1.06 4.05
N TRP A 132 -1.82 -1.52 3.07
CA TRP A 132 -1.86 -2.91 2.60
C TRP A 132 -0.51 -3.58 2.79
N ASP A 133 -0.58 -4.86 3.13
CA ASP A 133 0.56 -5.74 3.22
C ASP A 133 0.47 -6.82 2.14
N LYS A 134 1.41 -6.82 1.23
CA LYS A 134 1.57 -7.93 0.31
C LYS A 134 2.74 -8.77 0.80
N ILE A 135 2.42 -9.94 1.37
CA ILE A 135 3.35 -10.82 2.08
C ILE A 135 4.63 -11.03 1.26
N ASP A 136 5.77 -10.89 1.95
CA ASP A 136 7.13 -11.07 1.41
C ASP A 136 7.49 -10.09 0.26
N PHE A 137 6.71 -9.04 0.07
CA PHE A 137 6.97 -8.08 -0.98
C PHE A 137 7.02 -6.64 -0.48
N ILE A 138 5.88 -6.06 -0.01
CA ILE A 138 5.78 -4.63 0.26
C ILE A 138 4.70 -4.28 1.28
N HIS A 139 4.98 -3.29 2.14
CA HIS A 139 3.96 -2.47 2.80
C HIS A 139 3.68 -1.24 1.95
N TYR A 140 2.42 -1.02 1.63
CA TYR A 140 1.98 0.04 0.75
C TYR A 140 0.94 0.94 1.41
N TYR A 141 1.13 2.25 1.29
CA TYR A 141 0.30 3.28 1.90
C TYR A 141 -0.32 4.16 0.82
N GLU A 142 -1.63 4.26 0.81
CA GLU A 142 -2.42 5.02 -0.15
C GLU A 142 -3.28 6.03 0.60
N ASP A 143 -3.23 7.30 0.22
CA ASP A 143 -4.08 8.34 0.82
C ASP A 143 -5.56 7.99 0.64
N VAL A 144 -6.31 8.03 1.75
CA VAL A 144 -7.74 7.68 1.78
C VAL A 144 -8.56 8.59 0.87
N ALA A 145 -8.20 9.88 0.78
CA ALA A 145 -8.98 10.86 0.05
C ALA A 145 -8.73 10.85 -1.46
N THR A 146 -7.49 10.67 -1.87
CA THR A 146 -7.09 10.79 -3.28
C THR A 146 -6.75 9.48 -3.95
N GLN A 147 -6.57 8.40 -3.16
CA GLN A 147 -6.11 7.10 -3.62
C GLN A 147 -4.72 7.14 -4.31
N ILE A 148 -3.95 8.17 -4.00
CA ILE A 148 -2.59 8.32 -4.51
C ILE A 148 -1.61 7.61 -3.56
N PRO A 149 -0.59 6.90 -4.10
CA PRO A 149 0.47 6.33 -3.28
C PRO A 149 1.21 7.41 -2.50
N VAL A 150 1.35 7.24 -1.18
CA VAL A 150 2.08 8.16 -0.29
C VAL A 150 3.43 7.58 0.08
N TYR A 151 3.44 6.29 0.41
CA TYR A 151 4.65 5.64 0.90
C TYR A 151 4.59 4.14 0.62
N TRP A 152 5.75 3.55 0.38
CA TRP A 152 5.91 2.10 0.38
C TRP A 152 7.27 1.69 0.96
N HIS A 153 7.29 0.50 1.50
CA HIS A 153 8.49 -0.11 2.08
C HIS A 153 8.56 -1.56 1.64
N PHE A 154 9.61 -1.90 0.91
CA PHE A 154 9.87 -3.28 0.54
C PHE A 154 10.42 -4.06 1.73
N TYR A 155 10.07 -5.33 1.85
CA TYR A 155 10.69 -6.20 2.85
C TYR A 155 12.20 -6.30 2.64
N ASP A 156 12.96 -6.31 3.74
CA ASP A 156 14.42 -6.41 3.69
C ASP A 156 14.83 -7.71 3.00
N GLY A 157 15.72 -7.58 2.00
CA GLY A 157 16.26 -8.70 1.23
C GLY A 157 15.83 -8.75 -0.23
N MET A 158 14.90 -7.91 -0.68
CA MET A 158 14.66 -7.73 -2.11
C MET A 158 15.69 -6.74 -2.68
N PRO A 159 16.57 -7.16 -3.58
CA PRO A 159 17.39 -6.22 -4.34
C PRO A 159 16.45 -5.40 -5.24
N ILE A 160 16.47 -4.09 -5.06
CA ILE A 160 15.85 -3.11 -5.97
C ILE A 160 16.73 -2.97 -7.21
#